data_1e9927e64e1454c5da78baf0ded42ce3
#
_entry.id   1e9927e64e1454c5da78baf0ded42ce3
#
_cell.length_a   1.000
_cell.length_b   1.000
_cell.length_c   1.000
_cell.angle_alpha   90.00
_cell.angle_beta   90.00
_cell.angle_gamma   90.00
#
_symmetry.space_group_name_H-M   'P 1'
#
loop_
_entity.id
_entity.type
_entity.pdbx_description
1 polymer ?
#
loop_
_entity_poly.entity_id
_entity_poly.type
_entity_poly.pdbx_seq_one_letter_code
_entity_poly.pdbx_strand_id
1 'polypeptide(L)'
;MNQFLRGLSSTQQVGALFVIVFGILVVVSVTAFLFTFREQAGGHDEAWHAELKNFRKLLRTSWFMVVVFWMAWAAGDTAATVLFAVMAFFALREFITLSPTRRGDHRSLVLAFFVVLPIQFWLAATEHFDLFTVFIPVYVFLAIPVVSALAGDTQRFLERNAKLQWGIVVCIYGMSHVPALLLLDFRSYQGKGAFLVFFLVFVVQTCMLVQHIATRRLKRPPSAPQVSKSFNWSSWMLGMGAGSLAGGVLSFITPFKPGQALAMAFVACAAGSMGHLVMKALKRDRGVTAWGQRGISVTGANGLLDRVDALCFAAPIFFHSARWYFGA
;
A
#
# COMPACT_ATOMS: atom_id res chain seq x y z
N MET A 1 21.40 -18.83 12.69
CA MET A 1 20.03 -18.34 12.38
C MET A 1 19.28 -19.26 11.39
N ASN A 2 19.89 -19.69 10.28
CA ASN A 2 19.22 -20.57 9.30
C ASN A 2 18.83 -21.97 9.81
N GLN A 3 19.57 -22.57 10.73
CA GLN A 3 19.21 -23.89 11.26
C GLN A 3 18.06 -23.85 12.26
N PHE A 4 17.97 -22.80 13.08
CA PHE A 4 16.90 -22.63 14.06
C PHE A 4 15.54 -22.37 13.36
N LEU A 5 15.52 -21.53 12.32
CA LEU A 5 14.30 -21.23 11.56
C LEU A 5 13.80 -22.41 10.73
N ARG A 6 14.71 -23.29 10.24
CA ARG A 6 14.33 -24.50 9.47
C ARG A 6 13.65 -25.59 10.31
N GLY A 7 13.84 -25.57 11.64
CA GLY A 7 13.17 -26.49 12.56
C GLY A 7 11.76 -26.07 12.98
N LEU A 8 11.35 -24.83 12.65
CA LEU A 8 10.04 -24.28 13.02
C LEU A 8 8.98 -24.56 11.92
N SER A 9 7.72 -24.76 12.33
CA SER A 9 6.61 -24.79 11.39
C SER A 9 6.46 -23.44 10.67
N SER A 10 5.81 -23.40 9.49
CA SER A 10 5.57 -22.15 8.74
C SER A 10 4.90 -21.08 9.59
N THR A 11 3.92 -21.46 10.42
CA THR A 11 3.22 -20.58 11.36
C THR A 11 4.17 -20.00 12.42
N GLN A 12 5.06 -20.82 12.97
CA GLN A 12 6.06 -20.38 13.95
C GLN A 12 7.11 -19.45 13.34
N GLN A 13 7.50 -19.69 12.08
CA GLN A 13 8.42 -18.83 11.33
C GLN A 13 7.81 -17.45 11.10
N VAL A 14 6.54 -17.37 10.69
CA VAL A 14 5.81 -16.10 10.53
C VAL A 14 5.68 -15.39 11.87
N GLY A 15 5.30 -16.11 12.94
CA GLY A 15 5.25 -15.57 14.30
C GLY A 15 6.57 -14.99 14.77
N ALA A 16 7.68 -15.68 14.51
CA ALA A 16 9.03 -15.21 14.85
C ALA A 16 9.40 -13.91 14.09
N LEU A 17 9.05 -13.80 12.80
CA LEU A 17 9.24 -12.57 12.03
C LEU A 17 8.44 -11.41 12.62
N PHE A 18 7.19 -11.65 13.02
CA PHE A 18 6.39 -10.61 13.69
C PHE A 18 7.01 -10.14 14.99
N VAL A 19 7.50 -11.06 15.84
CA VAL A 19 8.17 -10.71 17.10
C VAL A 19 9.41 -9.85 16.83
N ILE A 20 10.18 -10.17 15.81
CA ILE A 20 11.36 -9.37 15.41
C ILE A 20 10.95 -7.97 14.96
N VAL A 21 9.97 -7.86 14.06
CA VAL A 21 9.51 -6.56 13.54
C VAL A 21 8.85 -5.72 14.64
N PHE A 22 8.02 -6.34 15.48
CA PHE A 22 7.43 -5.69 16.65
C PHE A 22 8.52 -5.17 17.60
N GLY A 23 9.52 -6.01 17.89
CA GLY A 23 10.67 -5.62 18.72
C GLY A 23 11.42 -4.41 18.14
N ILE A 24 11.73 -4.42 16.85
CA ILE A 24 12.37 -3.29 16.18
C ILE A 24 11.50 -2.02 16.28
N LEU A 25 10.19 -2.13 16.01
CA LEU A 25 9.28 -0.99 16.11
C LEU A 25 9.15 -0.46 17.54
N VAL A 26 9.15 -1.33 18.54
CA VAL A 26 9.16 -0.93 19.95
C VAL A 26 10.44 -0.16 20.27
N VAL A 27 11.61 -0.69 19.91
CA VAL A 27 12.91 -0.03 20.15
C VAL A 27 12.94 1.35 19.45
N VAL A 28 12.52 1.43 18.19
CA VAL A 28 12.46 2.70 17.44
C VAL A 28 11.46 3.67 18.07
N SER A 29 10.31 3.17 18.57
CA SER A 29 9.31 3.99 19.26
C SER A 29 9.80 4.54 20.58
N VAL A 30 10.46 3.72 21.40
CA VAL A 30 11.08 4.12 22.66
C VAL A 30 12.16 5.15 22.41
N THR A 31 13.01 4.93 21.41
CA THR A 31 14.05 5.89 21.01
C THR A 31 13.44 7.23 20.59
N ALA A 32 12.39 7.21 19.76
CA ALA A 32 11.68 8.42 19.35
C ALA A 32 11.03 9.15 20.54
N PHE A 33 10.51 8.40 21.50
CA PHE A 33 9.90 8.92 22.73
C PHE A 33 10.96 9.57 23.64
N LEU A 34 12.11 8.92 23.84
CA LEU A 34 13.23 9.48 24.61
C LEU A 34 13.76 10.77 23.99
N PHE A 35 13.84 10.86 22.68
CA PHE A 35 14.18 12.12 22.00
C PHE A 35 13.16 13.23 22.27
N THR A 36 11.88 12.90 22.49
CA THR A 36 10.84 13.88 22.85
C THR A 36 11.07 14.48 24.24
N PHE A 37 11.47 13.67 25.22
CA PHE A 37 11.81 14.19 26.55
C PHE A 37 13.03 15.09 26.54
N ARG A 38 14.03 14.74 25.75
CA ARG A 38 15.24 15.57 25.58
C ARG A 38 14.93 16.92 24.90
N GLU A 39 13.89 16.93 24.05
CA GLU A 39 13.39 18.13 23.38
C GLU A 39 12.76 19.14 24.36
N GLN A 40 12.01 18.65 25.36
CA GLN A 40 11.40 19.51 26.39
C GLN A 40 12.43 20.15 27.33
N ALA A 41 13.62 19.59 27.40
CA ALA A 41 14.71 20.04 28.29
C ALA A 41 15.69 21.03 27.66
N GLY A 42 15.62 21.30 26.34
CA GLY A 42 16.55 22.23 25.68
C GLY A 42 15.97 22.83 24.41
N GLY A 43 16.01 24.18 24.28
CA GLY A 43 15.43 24.91 23.16
C GLY A 43 16.04 24.54 21.80
N HIS A 44 15.37 23.64 21.12
CA HIS A 44 15.72 23.21 19.78
C HIS A 44 14.93 24.02 18.73
N ASP A 45 15.52 24.20 17.53
CA ASP A 45 14.92 24.92 16.40
C ASP A 45 13.57 24.33 15.93
N GLU A 46 12.69 25.19 15.36
CA GLU A 46 11.42 24.80 14.73
C GLU A 46 11.59 23.68 13.68
N ALA A 47 12.74 23.64 13.01
CA ALA A 47 13.10 22.59 12.05
C ALA A 47 13.16 21.21 12.70
N TRP A 48 13.69 21.10 13.91
CA TRP A 48 13.76 19.84 14.67
C TRP A 48 12.36 19.34 15.07
N HIS A 49 11.48 20.24 15.53
CA HIS A 49 10.08 19.89 15.87
C HIS A 49 9.30 19.36 14.66
N ALA A 50 9.49 19.97 13.49
CA ALA A 50 8.90 19.50 12.24
C ALA A 50 9.43 18.11 11.83
N GLU A 51 10.72 17.86 12.06
CA GLU A 51 11.33 16.55 11.80
C GLU A 51 10.76 15.46 12.68
N LEU A 52 10.67 15.69 13.97
CA LEU A 52 10.16 14.72 14.93
C LEU A 52 8.68 14.42 14.67
N LYS A 53 7.88 15.42 14.31
CA LYS A 53 6.48 15.25 13.91
C LYS A 53 6.34 14.35 12.67
N ASN A 54 7.19 14.54 11.66
CA ASN A 54 7.18 13.71 10.46
C ASN A 54 7.67 12.28 10.73
N PHE A 55 8.67 12.11 11.59
CA PHE A 55 9.16 10.81 12.00
C PHE A 55 8.08 10.03 12.78
N ARG A 56 7.37 10.68 13.71
CA ARG A 56 6.21 10.08 14.42
C ARG A 56 5.09 9.69 13.44
N LYS A 57 4.86 10.47 12.38
CA LYS A 57 3.87 10.12 11.35
C LYS A 57 4.28 8.83 10.61
N LEU A 58 5.55 8.71 10.21
CA LEU A 58 6.10 7.50 9.59
C LEU A 58 5.97 6.29 10.52
N LEU A 59 6.39 6.43 11.76
CA LEU A 59 6.33 5.38 12.77
C LEU A 59 4.89 4.90 13.02
N ARG A 60 3.93 5.82 13.10
CA ARG A 60 2.51 5.47 13.23
C ARG A 60 1.97 4.72 12.00
N THR A 61 2.45 5.07 10.80
CA THR A 61 2.09 4.34 9.58
C THR A 61 2.68 2.93 9.58
N SER A 62 3.93 2.76 10.01
CA SER A 62 4.56 1.44 10.13
C SER A 62 3.85 0.56 11.16
N TRP A 63 3.48 1.11 12.32
CA TRP A 63 2.67 0.41 13.32
C TRP A 63 1.32 -0.03 12.77
N PHE A 64 0.62 0.86 12.08
CA PHE A 64 -0.65 0.54 11.44
C PHE A 64 -0.50 -0.64 10.48
N MET A 65 0.50 -0.61 9.59
CA MET A 65 0.73 -1.69 8.61
C MET A 65 1.04 -3.03 9.30
N VAL A 66 1.90 -3.02 10.31
CA VAL A 66 2.26 -4.25 11.04
C VAL A 66 1.08 -4.83 11.79
N VAL A 67 0.27 -3.99 12.47
CA VAL A 67 -0.92 -4.44 13.19
C VAL A 67 -1.97 -5.00 12.24
N VAL A 68 -2.25 -4.31 11.11
CA VAL A 68 -3.20 -4.78 10.11
C VAL A 68 -2.75 -6.11 9.51
N PHE A 69 -1.48 -6.22 9.15
CA PHE A 69 -0.94 -7.45 8.60
C PHE A 69 -0.97 -8.61 9.62
N TRP A 70 -0.61 -8.33 10.88
CA TRP A 70 -0.69 -9.32 11.94
C TRP A 70 -2.13 -9.80 12.19
N MET A 71 -3.10 -8.88 12.25
CA MET A 71 -4.51 -9.24 12.37
C MET A 71 -4.98 -10.09 11.20
N ALA A 72 -4.60 -9.71 9.98
CA ALA A 72 -4.94 -10.45 8.77
C ALA A 72 -4.41 -11.89 8.81
N TRP A 73 -3.13 -12.05 9.19
CA TRP A 73 -2.52 -13.37 9.29
C TRP A 73 -3.10 -14.22 10.45
N ALA A 74 -3.27 -13.63 11.64
CA ALA A 74 -3.74 -14.34 12.84
C ALA A 74 -5.20 -14.79 12.71
N ALA A 75 -6.04 -14.03 11.99
CA ALA A 75 -7.45 -14.31 11.80
C ALA A 75 -7.73 -15.31 10.68
N GLY A 76 -6.72 -15.67 9.88
CA GLY A 76 -6.83 -16.59 8.75
C GLY A 76 -7.29 -15.92 7.44
N ASP A 77 -7.25 -16.67 6.36
CA ASP A 77 -7.35 -16.18 4.99
C ASP A 77 -8.68 -15.47 4.68
N THR A 78 -9.79 -16.05 5.13
CA THR A 78 -11.12 -15.46 4.94
C THR A 78 -11.25 -14.13 5.68
N ALA A 79 -10.80 -14.09 6.95
CA ALA A 79 -10.86 -12.88 7.75
C ALA A 79 -9.90 -11.80 7.21
N ALA A 80 -8.73 -12.20 6.71
CA ALA A 80 -7.81 -11.30 6.01
C ALA A 80 -8.48 -10.67 4.79
N THR A 81 -9.13 -11.46 3.95
CA THR A 81 -9.85 -10.97 2.77
C THR A 81 -10.95 -9.99 3.14
N VAL A 82 -11.76 -10.30 4.16
CA VAL A 82 -12.80 -9.38 4.66
C VAL A 82 -12.19 -8.10 5.22
N LEU A 83 -11.12 -8.19 5.99
CA LEU A 83 -10.42 -7.02 6.54
C LEU A 83 -9.94 -6.07 5.41
N PHE A 84 -9.30 -6.62 4.38
CA PHE A 84 -8.84 -5.81 3.25
C PHE A 84 -9.99 -5.29 2.39
N ALA A 85 -11.12 -6.02 2.28
CA ALA A 85 -12.33 -5.52 1.63
C ALA A 85 -12.92 -4.31 2.36
N VAL A 86 -12.99 -4.35 3.70
CA VAL A 86 -13.42 -3.22 4.54
C VAL A 86 -12.45 -2.04 4.40
N MET A 87 -11.14 -2.31 4.38
CA MET A 87 -10.15 -1.25 4.14
C MET A 87 -10.30 -0.63 2.74
N ALA A 88 -10.53 -1.42 1.71
CA ALA A 88 -10.77 -0.95 0.35
C ALA A 88 -12.05 -0.09 0.26
N PHE A 89 -13.10 -0.48 0.98
CA PHE A 89 -14.33 0.31 1.09
C PHE A 89 -14.07 1.70 1.67
N PHE A 90 -13.35 1.78 2.79
CA PHE A 90 -13.03 3.07 3.41
C PHE A 90 -12.04 3.89 2.58
N ALA A 91 -11.07 3.25 1.92
CA ALA A 91 -10.14 3.91 1.02
C ALA A 91 -10.87 4.52 -0.19
N LEU A 92 -11.78 3.77 -0.83
CA LEU A 92 -12.59 4.27 -1.93
C LEU A 92 -13.52 5.41 -1.48
N ARG A 93 -14.16 5.26 -0.31
CA ARG A 93 -14.96 6.33 0.28
C ARG A 93 -14.14 7.60 0.50
N GLU A 94 -12.94 7.47 1.05
CA GLU A 94 -12.03 8.60 1.28
C GLU A 94 -11.61 9.27 -0.04
N PHE A 95 -11.33 8.47 -1.07
CA PHE A 95 -11.02 8.96 -2.42
C PHE A 95 -12.19 9.74 -3.04
N ILE A 96 -13.40 9.20 -2.97
CA ILE A 96 -14.61 9.79 -3.56
C ILE A 96 -15.02 11.09 -2.83
N THR A 97 -14.83 11.19 -1.51
CA THR A 97 -15.14 12.43 -0.77
C THR A 97 -14.35 13.65 -1.25
N LEU A 98 -13.17 13.44 -1.82
CA LEU A 98 -12.36 14.49 -2.44
C LEU A 98 -12.69 14.73 -3.92
N SER A 99 -13.48 13.86 -4.53
CA SER A 99 -13.85 13.92 -5.94
C SER A 99 -15.28 14.44 -6.07
N PRO A 100 -15.51 15.62 -6.69
CA PRO A 100 -16.86 16.12 -6.89
C PRO A 100 -17.71 15.13 -7.68
N THR A 101 -18.79 14.67 -7.10
CA THR A 101 -19.77 13.77 -7.70
C THR A 101 -21.07 14.47 -7.96
N ARG A 102 -21.85 14.00 -8.93
CA ARG A 102 -23.18 14.51 -9.30
C ARG A 102 -24.24 13.44 -9.05
N ARG A 103 -25.52 13.84 -9.09
CA ARG A 103 -26.63 12.88 -8.96
C ARG A 103 -26.59 11.77 -10.00
N GLY A 104 -26.12 12.06 -11.24
CA GLY A 104 -25.93 11.06 -12.28
C GLY A 104 -24.90 9.97 -11.99
N ASP A 105 -23.94 10.25 -11.07
CA ASP A 105 -22.89 9.29 -10.70
C ASP A 105 -23.37 8.29 -9.63
N HIS A 106 -24.52 8.51 -9.01
CA HIS A 106 -25.00 7.71 -7.89
C HIS A 106 -25.10 6.22 -8.23
N ARG A 107 -25.63 5.88 -9.41
CA ARG A 107 -25.73 4.46 -9.85
C ARG A 107 -24.36 3.81 -10.03
N SER A 108 -23.42 4.52 -10.62
CA SER A 108 -22.05 4.02 -10.80
C SER A 108 -21.30 3.88 -9.47
N LEU A 109 -21.56 4.77 -8.50
CA LEU A 109 -21.03 4.67 -7.14
C LEU A 109 -21.61 3.45 -6.41
N VAL A 110 -22.94 3.26 -6.45
CA VAL A 110 -23.57 2.06 -5.85
C VAL A 110 -23.00 0.79 -6.47
N LEU A 111 -22.84 0.76 -7.80
CA LEU A 111 -22.21 -0.38 -8.48
C LEU A 111 -20.77 -0.63 -7.97
N ALA A 112 -19.97 0.42 -7.84
CA ALA A 112 -18.58 0.30 -7.38
C ALA A 112 -18.47 -0.25 -5.96
N PHE A 113 -19.27 0.27 -5.02
CA PHE A 113 -19.18 -0.10 -3.60
C PHE A 113 -19.85 -1.44 -3.28
N PHE A 114 -21.00 -1.74 -3.90
CA PHE A 114 -21.84 -2.86 -3.48
C PHE A 114 -21.84 -4.05 -4.44
N VAL A 115 -21.27 -3.89 -5.64
CA VAL A 115 -21.16 -4.98 -6.62
C VAL A 115 -19.68 -5.24 -6.95
N VAL A 116 -18.97 -4.23 -7.43
CA VAL A 116 -17.59 -4.41 -7.90
C VAL A 116 -16.65 -4.81 -6.76
N LEU A 117 -16.72 -4.10 -5.63
CA LEU A 117 -15.86 -4.40 -4.48
C LEU A 117 -16.10 -5.81 -3.93
N PRO A 118 -17.33 -6.23 -3.58
CA PRO A 118 -17.56 -7.60 -3.09
C PRO A 118 -17.16 -8.68 -4.09
N ILE A 119 -17.46 -8.51 -5.39
CA ILE A 119 -17.10 -9.50 -6.41
C ILE A 119 -15.59 -9.61 -6.54
N GLN A 120 -14.86 -8.51 -6.58
CA GLN A 120 -13.38 -8.53 -6.68
C GLN A 120 -12.74 -9.27 -5.51
N PHE A 121 -13.20 -9.04 -4.28
CA PHE A 121 -12.68 -9.74 -3.10
C PHE A 121 -13.15 -11.18 -3.01
N TRP A 122 -14.35 -11.48 -3.49
CA TRP A 122 -14.85 -12.87 -3.62
C TRP A 122 -13.99 -13.66 -4.63
N LEU A 123 -13.67 -13.10 -5.79
CA LEU A 123 -12.78 -13.72 -6.78
C LEU A 123 -11.38 -13.99 -6.20
N ALA A 124 -10.86 -13.07 -5.38
CA ALA A 124 -9.60 -13.30 -4.66
C ALA A 124 -9.73 -14.45 -3.67
N ALA A 125 -10.79 -14.47 -2.84
CA ALA A 125 -11.03 -15.49 -1.81
C ALA A 125 -11.26 -16.90 -2.38
N THR A 126 -11.81 -16.99 -3.59
CA THR A 126 -12.07 -18.27 -4.30
C THR A 126 -10.95 -18.64 -5.26
N GLU A 127 -9.84 -17.91 -5.25
CA GLU A 127 -8.65 -18.17 -6.06
C GLU A 127 -8.89 -18.20 -7.58
N HIS A 128 -9.99 -17.58 -8.05
CA HIS A 128 -10.28 -17.45 -9.48
C HIS A 128 -9.40 -16.34 -10.11
N PHE A 129 -8.09 -16.51 -10.01
CA PHE A 129 -7.12 -15.46 -10.34
C PHE A 129 -7.15 -15.02 -11.81
N ASP A 130 -7.58 -15.85 -12.75
CA ASP A 130 -7.70 -15.46 -14.16
C ASP A 130 -8.79 -14.40 -14.34
N LEU A 131 -9.99 -14.65 -13.78
CA LEU A 131 -11.06 -13.67 -13.81
C LEU A 131 -10.77 -12.47 -12.90
N PHE A 132 -10.18 -12.70 -11.72
CA PHE A 132 -9.76 -11.66 -10.77
C PHE A 132 -8.89 -10.61 -11.43
N THR A 133 -7.92 -11.01 -12.26
CA THR A 133 -6.96 -10.09 -12.88
C THR A 133 -7.57 -9.22 -13.97
N VAL A 134 -8.59 -9.72 -14.69
CA VAL A 134 -9.23 -9.00 -15.80
C VAL A 134 -10.57 -8.36 -15.42
N PHE A 135 -11.15 -8.72 -14.28
CA PHE A 135 -12.49 -8.25 -13.88
C PHE A 135 -12.58 -6.72 -13.83
N ILE A 136 -11.72 -6.05 -13.06
CA ILE A 136 -11.74 -4.59 -12.97
C ILE A 136 -11.19 -3.94 -14.25
N PRO A 137 -9.99 -4.29 -14.78
CA PRO A 137 -9.42 -3.55 -15.90
C PRO A 137 -10.17 -3.75 -17.23
N VAL A 138 -10.97 -4.80 -17.36
CA VAL A 138 -11.74 -5.05 -18.59
C VAL A 138 -13.23 -4.86 -18.35
N TYR A 139 -13.86 -5.70 -17.53
CA TYR A 139 -15.31 -5.71 -17.40
C TYR A 139 -15.85 -4.46 -16.71
N VAL A 140 -15.29 -4.10 -15.55
CA VAL A 140 -15.74 -2.93 -14.78
C VAL A 140 -15.36 -1.64 -15.49
N PHE A 141 -14.18 -1.60 -16.12
CA PHE A 141 -13.73 -0.43 -16.87
C PHE A 141 -14.71 -0.07 -18.01
N LEU A 142 -15.29 -1.04 -18.68
CA LEU A 142 -16.30 -0.81 -19.71
C LEU A 142 -17.70 -0.63 -19.13
N ALA A 143 -18.07 -1.33 -18.06
CA ALA A 143 -19.41 -1.25 -17.47
C ALA A 143 -19.72 0.10 -16.81
N ILE A 144 -18.76 0.73 -16.11
CA ILE A 144 -18.96 1.99 -15.42
C ILE A 144 -19.42 3.13 -16.36
N PRO A 145 -18.77 3.39 -17.51
CA PRO A 145 -19.23 4.39 -18.47
C PRO A 145 -20.63 4.08 -19.03
N VAL A 146 -20.97 2.79 -19.26
CA VAL A 146 -22.31 2.39 -19.71
C VAL A 146 -23.37 2.78 -18.68
N VAL A 147 -23.16 2.45 -17.41
CA VAL A 147 -24.08 2.80 -16.31
C VAL A 147 -24.19 4.32 -16.15
N SER A 148 -23.08 5.05 -16.29
CA SER A 148 -23.07 6.51 -16.25
C SER A 148 -23.81 7.13 -17.44
N ALA A 149 -23.68 6.55 -18.64
CA ALA A 149 -24.39 7.01 -19.84
C ALA A 149 -25.91 6.81 -19.73
N LEU A 150 -26.34 5.68 -19.17
CA LEU A 150 -27.75 5.37 -18.91
C LEU A 150 -28.37 6.32 -17.85
N ALA A 151 -27.57 7.02 -17.08
CA ALA A 151 -28.06 8.07 -16.17
C ALA A 151 -28.41 9.39 -16.89
N GLY A 152 -28.04 9.56 -18.18
CA GLY A 152 -28.41 10.69 -19.04
C GLY A 152 -27.69 12.01 -18.76
N ASP A 153 -26.69 12.04 -17.85
CA ASP A 153 -25.94 13.27 -17.53
C ASP A 153 -24.60 13.31 -18.29
N THR A 154 -24.55 14.08 -19.36
CA THR A 154 -23.39 14.23 -20.25
C THR A 154 -22.36 15.26 -19.77
N GLN A 155 -22.68 16.05 -18.74
CA GLN A 155 -21.76 17.09 -18.29
C GLN A 155 -20.52 16.51 -17.65
N ARG A 156 -19.34 16.88 -18.16
CA ARG A 156 -18.03 16.36 -17.74
C ARG A 156 -17.97 14.83 -17.65
N PHE A 157 -18.65 14.16 -18.58
CA PHE A 157 -18.83 12.71 -18.58
C PHE A 157 -17.49 11.96 -18.47
N LEU A 158 -16.52 12.28 -19.34
CA LEU A 158 -15.22 11.64 -19.34
C LEU A 158 -14.47 11.86 -18.03
N GLU A 159 -14.46 13.10 -17.53
CA GLU A 159 -13.77 13.46 -16.28
C GLU A 159 -14.34 12.71 -15.08
N ARG A 160 -15.67 12.61 -14.98
CA ARG A 160 -16.34 11.91 -13.87
C ARG A 160 -16.05 10.41 -13.89
N ASN A 161 -16.20 9.79 -15.08
CA ASN A 161 -15.90 8.36 -15.23
C ASN A 161 -14.43 8.07 -14.98
N ALA A 162 -13.50 8.88 -15.50
CA ALA A 162 -12.07 8.69 -15.25
C ALA A 162 -11.73 8.75 -13.76
N LYS A 163 -12.32 9.69 -13.00
CA LYS A 163 -12.12 9.77 -11.54
C LYS A 163 -12.62 8.53 -10.81
N LEU A 164 -13.83 8.07 -11.15
CA LEU A 164 -14.41 6.88 -10.52
C LEU A 164 -13.59 5.62 -10.86
N GLN A 165 -13.26 5.44 -12.13
CA GLN A 165 -12.41 4.32 -12.59
C GLN A 165 -11.05 4.33 -11.90
N TRP A 166 -10.41 5.50 -11.78
CA TRP A 166 -9.15 5.64 -11.06
C TRP A 166 -9.28 5.26 -9.58
N GLY A 167 -10.35 5.70 -8.92
CA GLY A 167 -10.64 5.29 -7.54
C GLY A 167 -10.85 3.77 -7.39
N ILE A 168 -11.58 3.15 -8.32
CA ILE A 168 -11.81 1.69 -8.33
C ILE A 168 -10.47 0.95 -8.52
N VAL A 169 -9.64 1.38 -9.49
CA VAL A 169 -8.34 0.73 -9.75
C VAL A 169 -7.40 0.87 -8.55
N VAL A 170 -7.27 2.05 -7.97
CA VAL A 170 -6.34 2.25 -6.84
C VAL A 170 -6.86 1.58 -5.57
N CYS A 171 -8.13 1.82 -5.20
CA CYS A 171 -8.64 1.40 -3.90
C CYS A 171 -9.15 -0.05 -3.88
N ILE A 172 -9.83 -0.52 -4.94
CA ILE A 172 -10.38 -1.89 -4.96
C ILE A 172 -9.35 -2.85 -5.56
N TYR A 173 -8.94 -2.62 -6.82
CA TYR A 173 -8.00 -3.51 -7.50
C TYR A 173 -6.65 -3.57 -6.77
N GLY A 174 -6.06 -2.40 -6.46
CA GLY A 174 -4.79 -2.32 -5.74
C GLY A 174 -4.81 -3.07 -4.41
N MET A 175 -5.83 -2.82 -3.57
CA MET A 175 -5.93 -3.45 -2.25
C MET A 175 -6.28 -4.94 -2.30
N SER A 176 -7.07 -5.40 -3.27
CA SER A 176 -7.47 -6.81 -3.38
C SER A 176 -6.30 -7.75 -3.69
N HIS A 177 -5.21 -7.23 -4.25
CA HIS A 177 -4.00 -8.02 -4.52
C HIS A 177 -3.22 -8.39 -3.26
N VAL A 178 -3.45 -7.71 -2.13
CA VAL A 178 -2.79 -8.06 -0.86
C VAL A 178 -3.30 -9.39 -0.30
N PRO A 179 -4.63 -9.61 -0.09
CA PRO A 179 -5.13 -10.92 0.28
C PRO A 179 -4.91 -11.97 -0.82
N ALA A 180 -4.95 -11.59 -2.11
CA ALA A 180 -4.60 -12.51 -3.19
C ALA A 180 -3.16 -13.05 -3.09
N LEU A 181 -2.20 -12.23 -2.61
CA LEU A 181 -0.83 -12.69 -2.30
C LEU A 181 -0.77 -13.66 -1.11
N LEU A 182 -1.66 -13.53 -0.12
CA LEU A 182 -1.74 -14.48 1.00
C LEU A 182 -2.18 -15.86 0.53
N LEU A 183 -3.11 -15.90 -0.44
CA LEU A 183 -3.71 -17.11 -0.99
C LEU A 183 -2.91 -17.69 -2.17
N LEU A 184 -1.83 -17.03 -2.59
CA LEU A 184 -1.04 -17.47 -3.73
C LEU A 184 -0.13 -18.63 -3.32
N ASP A 185 -0.44 -19.81 -3.82
CA ASP A 185 0.32 -21.02 -3.58
C ASP A 185 1.13 -21.45 -4.81
N PHE A 186 2.38 -21.83 -4.58
CA PHE A 186 3.25 -22.44 -5.59
C PHE A 186 3.61 -23.87 -5.16
N ARG A 187 3.88 -24.75 -6.11
CA ARG A 187 4.20 -26.19 -5.85
C ARG A 187 5.28 -26.40 -4.76
N SER A 188 6.25 -25.52 -4.66
CA SER A 188 7.35 -25.61 -3.69
C SER A 188 7.22 -24.66 -2.49
N TYR A 189 6.10 -23.91 -2.39
CA TYR A 189 5.96 -22.79 -1.43
C TYR A 189 4.54 -22.69 -0.86
N GLN A 190 3.93 -23.84 -0.55
CA GLN A 190 2.54 -23.92 -0.08
C GLN A 190 2.38 -23.36 1.34
N GLY A 191 1.29 -22.65 1.60
CA GLY A 191 0.95 -22.09 2.91
C GLY A 191 1.89 -20.98 3.40
N LYS A 192 2.66 -20.38 2.52
CA LYS A 192 3.65 -19.35 2.86
C LYS A 192 3.39 -17.98 2.25
N GLY A 193 2.17 -17.74 1.74
CA GLY A 193 1.78 -16.47 1.13
C GLY A 193 1.99 -15.26 2.04
N ALA A 194 1.88 -15.45 3.37
CA ALA A 194 2.17 -14.41 4.36
C ALA A 194 3.61 -13.84 4.26
N PHE A 195 4.59 -14.66 3.88
CA PHE A 195 5.96 -14.18 3.67
C PHE A 195 6.09 -13.29 2.43
N LEU A 196 5.27 -13.54 1.38
CA LEU A 196 5.25 -12.69 0.19
C LEU A 196 4.69 -11.30 0.52
N VAL A 197 3.61 -11.24 1.30
CA VAL A 197 3.04 -9.96 1.75
C VAL A 197 4.01 -9.24 2.69
N PHE A 198 4.64 -9.97 3.63
CA PHE A 198 5.67 -9.41 4.49
C PHE A 198 6.84 -8.84 3.69
N PHE A 199 7.36 -9.60 2.72
CA PHE A 199 8.41 -9.17 1.82
C PHE A 199 8.03 -7.88 1.09
N LEU A 200 6.85 -7.86 0.45
CA LEU A 200 6.34 -6.70 -0.27
C LEU A 200 6.28 -5.45 0.62
N VAL A 201 5.63 -5.55 1.77
CA VAL A 201 5.49 -4.42 2.71
C VAL A 201 6.86 -3.96 3.21
N PHE A 202 7.73 -4.89 3.59
CA PHE A 202 9.04 -4.56 4.15
C PHE A 202 9.93 -3.84 3.14
N VAL A 203 10.04 -4.34 1.90
CA VAL A 203 10.90 -3.72 0.88
C VAL A 203 10.39 -2.34 0.46
N VAL A 204 9.08 -2.18 0.30
CA VAL A 204 8.46 -0.90 -0.06
C VAL A 204 8.64 0.12 1.08
N GLN A 205 8.41 -0.27 2.33
CA GLN A 205 8.60 0.62 3.49
C GLN A 205 10.07 1.01 3.66
N THR A 206 11.00 0.08 3.47
CA THR A 206 12.45 0.35 3.51
C THR A 206 12.83 1.36 2.43
N CYS A 207 12.35 1.17 1.20
CA CYS A 207 12.56 2.11 0.09
C CYS A 207 12.07 3.51 0.44
N MET A 208 10.83 3.63 0.90
CA MET A 208 10.19 4.91 1.25
C MET A 208 10.92 5.61 2.42
N LEU A 209 11.33 4.85 3.42
CA LEU A 209 12.06 5.37 4.58
C LEU A 209 13.44 5.90 4.17
N VAL A 210 14.22 5.11 3.44
CA VAL A 210 15.56 5.52 2.98
C VAL A 210 15.47 6.70 2.02
N GLN A 211 14.52 6.71 1.08
CA GLN A 211 14.24 7.86 0.23
C GLN A 211 13.95 9.11 1.04
N HIS A 212 13.13 9.01 2.09
CA HIS A 212 12.81 10.14 2.96
C HIS A 212 14.04 10.68 3.69
N ILE A 213 14.86 9.79 4.27
CA ILE A 213 16.10 10.16 4.96
C ILE A 213 17.10 10.78 3.97
N ALA A 214 17.28 10.15 2.80
CA ALA A 214 18.19 10.65 1.77
C ALA A 214 17.80 12.04 1.26
N THR A 215 16.50 12.30 1.07
CA THR A 215 16.00 13.61 0.66
C THR A 215 16.44 14.71 1.64
N ARG A 216 16.39 14.43 2.94
CA ARG A 216 16.77 15.38 3.98
C ARG A 216 18.28 15.58 4.08
N ARG A 217 19.05 14.48 3.91
CA ARG A 217 20.52 14.53 4.02
C ARG A 217 21.16 15.19 2.80
N LEU A 218 20.70 14.86 1.59
CA LEU A 218 21.27 15.35 0.35
C LEU A 218 20.89 16.81 0.04
N LYS A 219 19.76 17.32 0.58
CA LYS A 219 19.25 18.69 0.36
C LYS A 219 19.24 19.13 -1.11
N ARG A 220 19.05 18.17 -2.05
CA ARG A 220 19.01 18.46 -3.48
C ARG A 220 17.68 19.10 -3.88
N PRO A 221 17.64 19.92 -4.93
CA PRO A 221 16.40 20.52 -5.41
C PRO A 221 15.41 19.43 -5.84
N PRO A 222 14.09 19.66 -5.63
CA PRO A 222 13.07 18.70 -6.02
C PRO A 222 12.99 18.59 -7.54
N SER A 223 12.87 17.36 -8.05
CA SER A 223 12.72 17.07 -9.50
C SER A 223 11.29 17.34 -10.00
N ALA A 224 10.29 17.33 -9.14
CA ALA A 224 8.91 17.62 -9.47
C ALA A 224 8.29 18.58 -8.41
N PRO A 225 8.69 19.85 -8.37
CA PRO A 225 8.36 20.78 -7.27
C PRO A 225 6.86 21.06 -7.15
N GLN A 226 6.12 21.03 -8.24
CA GLN A 226 4.67 21.23 -8.25
C GLN A 226 3.90 20.05 -7.63
N VAL A 227 4.44 18.83 -7.75
CA VAL A 227 3.84 17.61 -7.19
C VAL A 227 4.37 17.34 -5.79
N SER A 228 5.67 17.38 -5.60
CA SER A 228 6.33 17.05 -4.33
C SER A 228 7.57 17.90 -4.13
N LYS A 229 7.58 18.71 -3.05
CA LYS A 229 8.74 19.49 -2.64
C LYS A 229 9.90 18.62 -2.11
N SER A 230 9.66 17.34 -1.89
CA SER A 230 10.65 16.41 -1.32
C SER A 230 11.11 15.32 -2.28
N PHE A 231 10.55 15.23 -3.49
CA PHE A 231 10.96 14.21 -4.44
C PHE A 231 12.17 14.68 -5.26
N ASN A 232 13.25 13.90 -5.24
CA ASN A 232 14.37 14.05 -6.16
C ASN A 232 14.92 12.68 -6.58
N TRP A 233 15.43 12.58 -7.80
CA TRP A 233 15.90 11.34 -8.40
C TRP A 233 17.02 10.67 -7.59
N SER A 234 17.94 11.44 -7.04
CA SER A 234 19.08 10.87 -6.27
C SER A 234 18.60 10.17 -5.00
N SER A 235 17.68 10.78 -4.26
CA SER A 235 17.10 10.15 -3.05
C SER A 235 16.23 8.97 -3.42
N TRP A 236 15.51 9.04 -4.53
CA TRP A 236 14.73 7.93 -5.04
C TRP A 236 15.61 6.73 -5.39
N MET A 237 16.72 6.93 -6.10
CA MET A 237 17.68 5.87 -6.44
C MET A 237 18.30 5.21 -5.20
N LEU A 238 18.62 6.00 -4.16
CA LEU A 238 19.11 5.46 -2.89
C LEU A 238 18.05 4.62 -2.18
N GLY A 239 16.80 5.09 -2.18
CA GLY A 239 15.67 4.31 -1.66
C GLY A 239 15.48 3.00 -2.41
N MET A 240 15.50 3.06 -3.75
CA MET A 240 15.41 1.89 -4.63
C MET A 240 16.52 0.87 -4.34
N GLY A 241 17.77 1.34 -4.26
CA GLY A 241 18.93 0.49 -3.94
C GLY A 241 18.79 -0.19 -2.58
N ALA A 242 18.42 0.56 -1.54
CA ALA A 242 18.24 0.03 -0.19
C ALA A 242 17.08 -0.99 -0.11
N GLY A 243 15.93 -0.69 -0.72
CA GLY A 243 14.80 -1.61 -0.76
C GLY A 243 15.12 -2.89 -1.52
N SER A 244 15.82 -2.78 -2.66
CA SER A 244 16.26 -3.94 -3.44
C SER A 244 17.25 -4.81 -2.68
N LEU A 245 18.25 -4.22 -2.04
CA LEU A 245 19.22 -4.94 -1.21
C LEU A 245 18.53 -5.64 -0.03
N ALA A 246 17.58 -4.96 0.62
CA ALA A 246 16.76 -5.56 1.69
C ALA A 246 15.99 -6.78 1.18
N GLY A 247 15.43 -6.71 -0.04
CA GLY A 247 14.78 -7.84 -0.69
C GLY A 247 15.75 -8.99 -0.99
N GLY A 248 16.96 -8.69 -1.48
CA GLY A 248 18.01 -9.70 -1.67
C GLY A 248 18.38 -10.43 -0.39
N VAL A 249 18.51 -9.69 0.72
CA VAL A 249 18.75 -10.26 2.06
C VAL A 249 17.60 -11.15 2.51
N LEU A 250 16.34 -10.74 2.26
CA LEU A 250 15.14 -11.50 2.63
C LEU A 250 14.82 -12.67 1.69
N SER A 251 15.67 -12.96 0.70
CA SER A 251 15.43 -14.07 -0.24
C SER A 251 15.18 -15.42 0.45
N PHE A 252 15.74 -15.65 1.64
CA PHE A 252 15.60 -16.90 2.39
C PHE A 252 14.17 -17.18 2.89
N ILE A 253 13.29 -16.17 3.00
CA ILE A 253 11.89 -16.34 3.40
C ILE A 253 10.95 -16.41 2.19
N THR A 254 11.44 -16.19 0.99
CA THR A 254 10.66 -16.16 -0.25
C THR A 254 10.99 -17.35 -1.14
N PRO A 255 10.16 -17.67 -2.14
CA PRO A 255 10.49 -18.70 -3.12
C PRO A 255 11.55 -18.24 -4.13
N PHE A 256 11.99 -16.99 -4.05
CA PHE A 256 12.91 -16.37 -5.00
C PHE A 256 14.37 -16.71 -4.68
N LYS A 257 15.19 -16.95 -5.71
CA LYS A 257 16.66 -16.92 -5.59
C LYS A 257 17.12 -15.48 -5.25
N PRO A 258 18.30 -15.28 -4.63
CA PRO A 258 18.74 -13.92 -4.20
C PRO A 258 18.67 -12.86 -5.29
N GLY A 259 19.10 -13.17 -6.52
CA GLY A 259 19.01 -12.23 -7.66
C GLY A 259 17.57 -11.93 -8.09
N GLN A 260 16.69 -12.92 -8.01
CA GLN A 260 15.26 -12.76 -8.30
C GLN A 260 14.56 -11.93 -7.22
N ALA A 261 14.86 -12.20 -5.94
CA ALA A 261 14.35 -11.42 -4.82
C ALA A 261 14.76 -9.94 -4.92
N LEU A 262 15.99 -9.67 -5.34
CA LEU A 262 16.48 -8.32 -5.60
C LEU A 262 15.69 -7.65 -6.74
N ALA A 263 15.46 -8.35 -7.87
CA ALA A 263 14.70 -7.83 -9.00
C ALA A 263 13.21 -7.60 -8.63
N MET A 264 12.59 -8.54 -7.93
CA MET A 264 11.21 -8.42 -7.46
C MET A 264 11.04 -7.27 -6.46
N ALA A 265 12.01 -7.09 -5.56
CA ALA A 265 12.05 -5.95 -4.64
C ALA A 265 12.22 -4.62 -5.39
N PHE A 266 13.08 -4.57 -6.40
CA PHE A 266 13.25 -3.38 -7.25
C PHE A 266 11.92 -2.99 -7.93
N VAL A 267 11.23 -3.93 -8.54
CA VAL A 267 9.93 -3.70 -9.19
C VAL A 267 8.88 -3.22 -8.18
N ALA A 268 8.78 -3.87 -7.02
CA ALA A 268 7.85 -3.48 -5.96
C ALA A 268 8.14 -2.08 -5.40
N CYS A 269 9.42 -1.76 -5.18
CA CYS A 269 9.85 -0.44 -4.70
C CYS A 269 9.56 0.65 -5.74
N ALA A 270 9.84 0.40 -7.03
CA ALA A 270 9.54 1.32 -8.12
C ALA A 270 8.03 1.62 -8.18
N ALA A 271 7.21 0.57 -8.22
CA ALA A 271 5.76 0.70 -8.27
C ALA A 271 5.21 1.46 -7.06
N GLY A 272 5.60 1.08 -5.85
CA GLY A 272 5.12 1.71 -4.61
C GLY A 272 5.54 3.17 -4.48
N SER A 273 6.81 3.49 -4.74
CA SER A 273 7.32 4.86 -4.63
C SER A 273 6.77 5.79 -5.70
N MET A 274 6.64 5.31 -6.96
CA MET A 274 6.01 6.09 -8.03
C MET A 274 4.51 6.23 -7.80
N GLY A 275 3.82 5.18 -7.33
CA GLY A 275 2.42 5.24 -6.93
C GLY A 275 2.18 6.28 -5.84
N HIS A 276 3.02 6.33 -4.81
CA HIS A 276 2.96 7.38 -3.79
C HIS A 276 3.13 8.78 -4.38
N LEU A 277 4.01 8.97 -5.39
CA LEU A 277 4.16 10.24 -6.09
C LEU A 277 2.90 10.62 -6.86
N VAL A 278 2.25 9.66 -7.55
CA VAL A 278 0.97 9.85 -8.24
C VAL A 278 -0.12 10.27 -7.25
N MET A 279 -0.21 9.62 -6.09
CA MET A 279 -1.18 9.97 -5.05
C MET A 279 -0.92 11.36 -4.46
N LYS A 280 0.33 11.83 -4.42
CA LYS A 280 0.66 13.23 -4.10
C LYS A 280 0.14 14.19 -5.19
N ALA A 281 0.31 13.84 -6.46
CA ALA A 281 -0.21 14.66 -7.56
C ALA A 281 -1.73 14.80 -7.47
N LEU A 282 -2.45 13.70 -7.23
CA LEU A 282 -3.91 13.71 -7.04
C LEU A 282 -4.35 14.59 -5.86
N LYS A 283 -3.64 14.53 -4.72
CA LYS A 283 -3.91 15.42 -3.58
C LYS A 283 -3.72 16.89 -3.94
N ARG A 284 -2.66 17.21 -4.68
CA ARG A 284 -2.39 18.58 -5.14
C ARG A 284 -3.46 19.09 -6.10
N ASP A 285 -3.89 18.25 -7.04
CA ASP A 285 -5.00 18.57 -7.96
C ASP A 285 -6.30 18.90 -7.19
N ARG A 286 -6.51 18.25 -6.03
CA ARG A 286 -7.67 18.51 -5.15
C ARG A 286 -7.46 19.64 -4.14
N GLY A 287 -6.29 20.27 -4.12
CA GLY A 287 -5.95 21.34 -3.18
C GLY A 287 -5.89 20.90 -1.72
N VAL A 288 -5.57 19.59 -1.47
CA VAL A 288 -5.45 19.03 -0.13
C VAL A 288 -4.03 18.50 0.11
N THR A 289 -3.63 18.45 1.39
CA THR A 289 -2.31 17.94 1.80
C THR A 289 -2.38 16.50 2.32
N ALA A 290 -3.56 16.06 2.76
CA ALA A 290 -3.80 14.71 3.27
C ALA A 290 -5.20 14.25 2.86
N TRP A 291 -5.35 12.93 2.68
CA TRP A 291 -6.66 12.31 2.48
C TRP A 291 -7.51 12.46 3.76
N GLY A 292 -8.82 12.61 3.61
CA GLY A 292 -9.73 12.80 4.75
C GLY A 292 -9.77 14.22 5.33
N GLN A 293 -9.06 15.19 4.77
CA GLN A 293 -8.96 16.56 5.31
C GLN A 293 -10.28 17.35 5.20
N ARG A 294 -11.19 17.01 4.26
CA ARG A 294 -12.46 17.70 4.01
C ARG A 294 -13.70 17.01 4.58
N GLY A 295 -13.53 15.85 5.20
CA GLY A 295 -14.64 15.08 5.73
C GLY A 295 -14.59 14.93 7.25
N ILE A 296 -15.73 15.16 7.94
CA ILE A 296 -15.92 14.68 9.30
C ILE A 296 -16.06 13.17 9.18
N SER A 297 -15.01 12.43 9.52
CA SER A 297 -15.08 10.98 9.52
C SER A 297 -15.89 10.52 10.71
N VAL A 298 -17.07 9.99 10.45
CA VAL A 298 -17.89 9.32 11.43
C VAL A 298 -17.20 8.06 11.99
N THR A 299 -16.20 7.53 11.27
CA THR A 299 -15.52 6.27 11.58
C THR A 299 -14.08 6.42 12.07
N GLY A 300 -13.54 7.65 12.18
CA GLY A 300 -12.15 7.85 12.61
C GLY A 300 -11.06 7.38 11.63
N ALA A 301 -11.44 6.82 10.48
CA ALA A 301 -10.51 6.27 9.47
C ALA A 301 -9.91 7.34 8.53
N ASN A 302 -9.76 8.58 9.00
CA ASN A 302 -9.17 9.65 8.20
C ASN A 302 -7.69 9.39 7.90
N GLY A 303 -7.33 9.50 6.62
CA GLY A 303 -5.96 9.30 6.15
C GLY A 303 -5.57 7.83 6.01
N LEU A 304 -6.55 6.93 5.83
CA LEU A 304 -6.28 5.52 5.51
C LEU A 304 -5.51 5.41 4.19
N LEU A 305 -5.97 6.11 3.16
CA LEU A 305 -5.35 6.08 1.85
C LEU A 305 -3.91 6.63 1.86
N ASP A 306 -3.59 7.60 2.74
CA ASP A 306 -2.20 8.07 2.96
C ASP A 306 -1.26 6.98 3.51
N ARG A 307 -1.82 5.92 4.10
CA ARG A 307 -1.04 4.83 4.72
C ARG A 307 -0.84 3.65 3.80
N VAL A 308 -1.77 3.45 2.86
CA VAL A 308 -1.79 2.28 1.97
C VAL A 308 -1.48 2.63 0.51
N ASP A 309 -1.31 3.91 0.17
CA ASP A 309 -1.15 4.37 -1.21
C ASP A 309 0.00 3.67 -1.95
N ALA A 310 1.17 3.54 -1.33
CA ALA A 310 2.28 2.81 -1.93
C ALA A 310 1.96 1.32 -2.14
N LEU A 311 1.23 0.70 -1.21
CA LEU A 311 0.84 -0.70 -1.29
C LEU A 311 -0.18 -0.93 -2.42
N CYS A 312 -1.13 -0.01 -2.61
CA CYS A 312 -2.12 -0.09 -3.70
C CYS A 312 -1.49 -0.19 -5.09
N PHE A 313 -0.31 0.38 -5.29
CA PHE A 313 0.43 0.29 -6.56
C PHE A 313 1.42 -0.87 -6.59
N ALA A 314 2.07 -1.16 -5.48
CA ALA A 314 3.07 -2.21 -5.42
C ALA A 314 2.46 -3.62 -5.45
N ALA A 315 1.33 -3.84 -4.77
CA ALA A 315 0.74 -5.16 -4.64
C ALA A 315 0.29 -5.79 -5.97
N PRO A 316 -0.44 -5.10 -6.87
CA PRO A 316 -0.82 -5.70 -8.15
C PRO A 316 0.40 -6.01 -9.03
N ILE A 317 1.37 -5.09 -9.12
CA ILE A 317 2.56 -5.30 -9.95
C ILE A 317 3.39 -6.46 -9.40
N PHE A 318 3.57 -6.56 -8.08
CA PHE A 318 4.29 -7.65 -7.45
C PHE A 318 3.56 -8.99 -7.63
N PHE A 319 2.22 -9.03 -7.45
CA PHE A 319 1.40 -10.22 -7.65
C PHE A 319 1.51 -10.75 -9.08
N HIS A 320 1.30 -9.89 -10.08
CA HIS A 320 1.39 -10.29 -11.48
C HIS A 320 2.79 -10.74 -11.87
N SER A 321 3.83 -10.07 -11.37
CA SER A 321 5.22 -10.46 -11.62
C SER A 321 5.55 -11.82 -10.98
N ALA A 322 5.09 -12.07 -9.76
CA ALA A 322 5.29 -13.35 -9.08
C ALA A 322 4.53 -14.48 -9.79
N ARG A 323 3.26 -14.24 -10.12
CA ARG A 323 2.42 -15.21 -10.83
C ARG A 323 2.97 -15.55 -12.21
N TRP A 324 3.35 -14.55 -12.99
CA TRP A 324 3.96 -14.75 -14.32
C TRP A 324 5.25 -15.57 -14.24
N TYR A 325 6.09 -15.28 -13.23
CA TYR A 325 7.37 -15.96 -13.09
C TYR A 325 7.24 -17.44 -12.67
N PHE A 326 6.30 -17.76 -11.78
CA PHE A 326 6.12 -19.13 -11.29
C PHE A 326 5.09 -19.94 -12.08
N GLY A 327 4.38 -19.35 -13.04
CA GLY A 327 3.37 -20.02 -13.87
C GLY A 327 2.15 -20.47 -13.08
N ALA A 328 1.75 -19.68 -12.07
CA ALA A 328 0.60 -20.00 -11.21
C ALA A 328 -0.69 -19.31 -11.71
#